data_81f9816728e359e05492b8e7500c819c
#
_entry.id   81f9816728e359e05492b8e7500c819c
#
_cell.length_a   1.000
_cell.length_b   1.000
_cell.length_c   1.000
_cell.angle_alpha   90.00
_cell.angle_beta   90.00
_cell.angle_gamma   90.00
#
_symmetry.space_group_name_H-M   'P 1'
#
loop_
_entity.id
_entity.type
_entity.pdbx_description
1 polymer ?
#
loop_
_entity_poly.entity_id
_entity_poly.type
_entity_poly.pdbx_seq_one_letter_code
_entity_poly.pdbx_strand_id
1 'polypeptide(L)'
;VMYLTAMIPGATFVPGETCLILDELQECPEARTALKFFKTDGRYDVICTGSLLGVSGYGTKKKKKDQKKGTSVPVGYETIVDMNPLDFEEFLWANGITPEIIDFLHECLKKEVPVPEAIHNRMNDLFLQYIVVGGMPEAVGTFLQNHDIGQVLQVQRNIVDEYKDDMVKYADDADKPKIRECFESIPRQLAKENKKFQYATIRKGARSSEYLGSLQWIEDAGIISRCYNLTQTELPLDGNAEDDVFKVYMRDSGLFLSMLEQGTQSDVLQGNLLGYKGSIFENIIADVFSKMGRDLYYYHKESGLEVDFLMRYKGQITLVEVKSTTGNIKSTKTILKNKNVYHVNSAIKLGRYNVGRDGETLTLPLYMAFLLTAY
;
A
#
# COMPACT_ATOMS: atom_id res chain seq x y z
N VAL A 1 -7.10 27.77 -23.96
CA VAL A 1 -7.80 27.07 -25.04
C VAL A 1 -7.51 27.74 -26.40
N MET A 2 -7.76 29.04 -26.60
CA MET A 2 -7.52 29.74 -27.89
C MET A 2 -6.12 29.45 -28.49
N TYR A 3 -5.06 29.47 -27.66
CA TYR A 3 -3.71 29.12 -28.12
C TYR A 3 -3.60 27.65 -28.53
N LEU A 4 -4.25 26.73 -27.79
CA LEU A 4 -4.25 25.30 -28.12
C LEU A 4 -4.94 25.05 -29.47
N THR A 5 -6.06 25.71 -29.73
CA THR A 5 -6.74 25.63 -31.03
C THR A 5 -5.85 26.10 -32.18
N ALA A 6 -5.04 27.16 -31.94
CA ALA A 6 -4.12 27.65 -32.96
C ALA A 6 -2.88 26.72 -33.15
N MET A 7 -2.45 26.04 -32.11
CA MET A 7 -1.26 25.17 -32.13
C MET A 7 -1.56 23.75 -32.61
N ILE A 8 -2.80 23.27 -32.47
CA ILE A 8 -3.21 21.90 -32.82
C ILE A 8 -4.23 21.96 -33.98
N PRO A 9 -3.79 21.80 -35.23
CA PRO A 9 -4.67 21.85 -36.37
C PRO A 9 -5.82 20.82 -36.27
N GLY A 10 -7.07 21.31 -36.45
CA GLY A 10 -8.26 20.45 -36.38
C GLY A 10 -8.79 20.16 -34.99
N ALA A 11 -8.12 20.60 -33.91
CA ALA A 11 -8.66 20.46 -32.58
C ALA A 11 -9.86 21.37 -32.32
N THR A 12 -10.94 20.79 -31.82
CA THR A 12 -12.14 21.52 -31.38
C THR A 12 -12.32 21.34 -29.88
N PHE A 13 -12.59 22.44 -29.19
CA PHE A 13 -12.79 22.44 -27.73
C PHE A 13 -14.23 22.87 -27.45
N VAL A 14 -15.06 21.89 -27.07
CA VAL A 14 -16.50 22.09 -26.80
C VAL A 14 -16.70 22.24 -25.30
N PRO A 15 -17.23 23.39 -24.82
CA PRO A 15 -17.54 23.58 -23.41
C PRO A 15 -18.49 22.51 -22.88
N GLY A 16 -18.14 21.90 -21.72
CA GLY A 16 -18.91 20.83 -21.08
C GLY A 16 -18.75 19.45 -21.70
N GLU A 17 -18.01 19.30 -22.81
CA GLU A 17 -17.79 18.00 -23.48
C GLU A 17 -16.29 17.64 -23.59
N THR A 18 -15.40 18.67 -23.56
CA THR A 18 -13.97 18.46 -23.72
C THR A 18 -13.29 18.30 -22.36
N CYS A 19 -12.58 17.19 -22.17
CA CYS A 19 -11.66 16.98 -21.06
C CYS A 19 -10.22 17.29 -21.52
N LEU A 20 -9.51 18.09 -20.74
CA LEU A 20 -8.10 18.40 -20.95
C LEU A 20 -7.26 17.48 -20.06
N ILE A 21 -6.38 16.70 -20.65
CA ILE A 21 -5.44 15.83 -19.90
C ILE A 21 -4.06 16.48 -19.99
N LEU A 22 -3.50 16.83 -18.81
CA LEU A 22 -2.16 17.39 -18.66
C LEU A 22 -1.28 16.33 -18.02
N ASP A 23 -0.46 15.69 -18.84
CA ASP A 23 0.43 14.63 -18.41
C ASP A 23 1.75 15.19 -17.85
N GLU A 24 2.34 14.52 -16.85
CA GLU A 24 3.60 14.91 -16.21
C GLU A 24 3.59 16.38 -15.72
N LEU A 25 2.60 16.73 -14.93
CA LEU A 25 2.34 18.12 -14.49
C LEU A 25 3.56 18.79 -13.82
N GLN A 26 4.43 18.00 -13.17
CA GLN A 26 5.65 18.49 -12.52
C GLN A 26 6.69 19.03 -13.53
N GLU A 27 6.64 18.64 -14.79
CA GLU A 27 7.53 19.14 -15.84
C GLU A 27 7.12 20.57 -16.30
N CYS A 28 5.87 20.99 -15.98
CA CYS A 28 5.36 22.33 -16.30
C CYS A 28 4.68 22.98 -15.08
N PRO A 29 5.43 23.58 -14.15
CA PRO A 29 4.88 24.20 -12.95
C PRO A 29 3.88 25.32 -13.20
N GLU A 30 4.00 25.98 -14.36
CA GLU A 30 3.05 27.01 -14.81
C GLU A 30 1.67 26.43 -15.13
N ALA A 31 1.62 25.19 -15.65
CA ALA A 31 0.37 24.49 -15.92
C ALA A 31 -0.35 24.19 -14.59
N ARG A 32 0.36 23.78 -13.53
CA ARG A 32 -0.22 23.60 -12.20
C ARG A 32 -0.83 24.89 -11.65
N THR A 33 -0.12 26.02 -11.80
CA THR A 33 -0.63 27.34 -11.39
C THR A 33 -1.89 27.72 -12.19
N ALA A 34 -1.99 27.27 -13.44
CA ALA A 34 -3.13 27.54 -14.32
C ALA A 34 -4.41 26.77 -13.93
N LEU A 35 -4.33 25.70 -13.12
CA LEU A 35 -5.51 24.91 -12.71
C LEU A 35 -6.56 25.77 -12.00
N LYS A 36 -6.14 26.78 -11.24
CA LYS A 36 -7.05 27.76 -10.65
C LYS A 36 -7.95 28.46 -11.70
N PHE A 37 -7.37 28.82 -12.83
CA PHE A 37 -8.12 29.52 -13.88
C PHE A 37 -9.08 28.56 -14.59
N PHE A 38 -8.71 27.31 -14.82
CA PHE A 38 -9.60 26.30 -15.38
C PHE A 38 -10.79 26.03 -14.46
N LYS A 39 -10.56 25.87 -13.14
CA LYS A 39 -11.63 25.69 -12.16
C LYS A 39 -12.57 26.89 -12.10
N THR A 40 -12.04 28.12 -12.21
CA THR A 40 -12.85 29.34 -12.18
C THR A 40 -13.63 29.53 -13.48
N ASP A 41 -13.03 29.18 -14.63
CA ASP A 41 -13.66 29.24 -15.94
C ASP A 41 -14.79 28.21 -16.10
N GLY A 42 -14.60 26.99 -15.57
CA GLY A 42 -15.61 25.93 -15.46
C GLY A 42 -16.12 25.36 -16.79
N ARG A 43 -15.53 25.73 -17.92
CA ARG A 43 -15.97 25.25 -19.24
C ARG A 43 -15.43 23.89 -19.62
N TYR A 44 -14.33 23.46 -19.00
CA TYR A 44 -13.61 22.23 -19.35
C TYR A 44 -13.24 21.47 -18.12
N ASP A 45 -13.40 20.16 -18.15
CA ASP A 45 -12.82 19.26 -17.15
C ASP A 45 -11.33 19.14 -17.39
N VAL A 46 -10.54 19.11 -16.31
CA VAL A 46 -9.09 19.00 -16.38
C VAL A 46 -8.64 17.86 -15.49
N ILE A 47 -7.94 16.91 -16.07
CA ILE A 47 -7.26 15.81 -15.37
C ILE A 47 -5.76 16.02 -15.52
N CYS A 48 -5.04 15.91 -14.41
CA CYS A 48 -3.59 16.04 -14.41
C CYS A 48 -2.98 14.75 -13.88
N THR A 49 -1.90 14.30 -14.51
CA THR A 49 -1.07 13.19 -13.98
C THR A 49 0.30 13.70 -13.56
N GLY A 50 0.99 12.92 -12.77
CA GLY A 50 2.37 13.22 -12.37
C GLY A 50 2.84 12.28 -11.27
N SER A 51 4.17 12.15 -11.13
CA SER A 51 4.75 11.35 -10.05
C SER A 51 4.44 11.96 -8.68
N LEU A 52 4.21 11.13 -7.66
CA LEU A 52 3.89 11.58 -6.30
C LEU A 52 4.94 12.56 -5.77
N LEU A 53 6.23 12.25 -5.93
CA LEU A 53 7.34 13.13 -5.53
C LEU A 53 7.34 14.45 -6.30
N GLY A 54 7.17 14.41 -7.63
CA GLY A 54 7.16 15.60 -8.47
C GLY A 54 6.00 16.53 -8.16
N VAL A 55 4.79 15.98 -7.99
CA VAL A 55 3.59 16.75 -7.65
C VAL A 55 3.68 17.31 -6.23
N SER A 56 4.27 16.60 -5.27
CA SER A 56 4.52 17.08 -3.91
C SER A 56 5.59 18.20 -3.82
N GLY A 57 6.25 18.52 -4.94
CA GLY A 57 7.21 19.62 -5.01
C GLY A 57 8.66 19.23 -4.71
N TYR A 58 8.95 17.94 -4.59
CA TYR A 58 10.30 17.44 -4.52
C TYR A 58 11.05 17.75 -5.83
N GLY A 59 12.35 18.03 -5.73
CA GLY A 59 13.19 18.31 -6.90
C GLY A 59 13.01 19.67 -7.56
N THR A 60 12.14 20.54 -7.03
CA THR A 60 12.14 21.95 -7.45
C THR A 60 13.46 22.57 -7.02
N LYS A 61 14.45 22.53 -7.93
CA LYS A 61 15.73 23.21 -7.72
C LYS A 61 15.42 24.63 -7.26
N LYS A 62 16.00 25.09 -6.14
CA LYS A 62 16.05 26.50 -5.78
C LYS A 62 16.70 27.22 -6.95
N LYS A 63 15.88 27.66 -7.93
CA LYS A 63 16.36 28.48 -9.04
C LYS A 63 17.01 29.71 -8.44
N LYS A 64 18.22 30.00 -8.90
CA LYS A 64 19.01 31.15 -8.53
C LYS A 64 18.12 32.38 -8.40
N LYS A 65 18.48 33.29 -7.49
CA LYS A 65 17.82 34.51 -7.00
C LYS A 65 17.05 35.41 -7.99
N ASP A 66 16.99 35.12 -9.27
CA ASP A 66 16.45 36.01 -10.32
C ASP A 66 15.06 35.63 -10.86
N GLN A 67 14.37 34.56 -10.34
CA GLN A 67 12.99 34.29 -10.74
C GLN A 67 12.00 34.66 -9.62
N LYS A 68 11.51 35.91 -9.71
CA LYS A 68 10.47 36.54 -8.86
C LYS A 68 9.05 36.02 -9.10
N LYS A 69 8.81 34.73 -9.32
CA LYS A 69 7.46 34.15 -9.26
C LYS A 69 7.56 32.74 -8.71
N GLY A 70 7.31 32.59 -7.42
CA GLY A 70 7.04 31.30 -6.82
C GLY A 70 5.79 30.71 -7.49
N THR A 71 5.89 29.48 -7.99
CA THR A 71 4.71 28.70 -8.38
C THR A 71 3.87 28.50 -7.13
N SER A 72 2.65 29.00 -7.15
CA SER A 72 1.68 28.84 -6.07
C SER A 72 0.93 27.53 -6.28
N VAL A 73 0.94 26.65 -5.27
CA VAL A 73 0.03 25.48 -5.27
C VAL A 73 -1.40 26.04 -5.15
N PRO A 74 -2.32 25.68 -6.06
CA PRO A 74 -3.68 26.21 -6.06
C PRO A 74 -4.54 25.52 -5.00
N VAL A 75 -4.34 25.85 -3.73
CA VAL A 75 -5.09 25.28 -2.60
C VAL A 75 -6.59 25.50 -2.79
N GLY A 76 -7.37 24.40 -2.73
CA GLY A 76 -8.84 24.43 -2.89
C GLY A 76 -9.35 24.43 -4.33
N TYR A 77 -8.47 24.32 -5.32
CA TYR A 77 -8.84 24.30 -6.74
C TYR A 77 -8.56 22.94 -7.41
N GLU A 78 -7.96 22.02 -6.70
CA GLU A 78 -7.65 20.65 -7.17
C GLU A 78 -8.17 19.61 -6.17
N THR A 79 -8.50 18.42 -6.67
CA THR A 79 -8.74 17.21 -5.87
C THR A 79 -7.62 16.25 -6.21
N ILE A 80 -6.85 15.86 -5.22
CA ILE A 80 -5.74 14.92 -5.40
C ILE A 80 -6.29 13.51 -5.21
N VAL A 81 -5.95 12.62 -6.15
CA VAL A 81 -6.28 11.20 -6.11
C VAL A 81 -4.99 10.42 -6.26
N ASP A 82 -4.65 9.62 -5.24
CA ASP A 82 -3.50 8.75 -5.28
C ASP A 82 -3.84 7.48 -6.07
N MET A 83 -3.08 7.23 -7.15
CA MET A 83 -3.18 6.01 -7.93
C MET A 83 -2.31 4.93 -7.31
N ASN A 84 -2.94 3.97 -6.66
CA ASN A 84 -2.25 2.79 -6.14
C ASN A 84 -2.07 1.73 -7.24
N PRO A 85 -1.14 0.77 -7.08
CA PRO A 85 -1.19 -0.48 -7.83
C PRO A 85 -2.56 -1.14 -7.68
N LEU A 86 -3.01 -1.91 -8.68
CA LEU A 86 -4.29 -2.61 -8.64
C LEU A 86 -4.46 -3.37 -7.30
N ASP A 87 -5.63 -3.24 -6.69
CA ASP A 87 -5.96 -4.01 -5.51
C ASP A 87 -6.42 -5.43 -5.85
N PHE A 88 -6.76 -6.21 -4.82
CA PHE A 88 -7.16 -7.59 -5.07
C PHE A 88 -8.52 -7.69 -5.77
N GLU A 89 -9.45 -6.78 -5.53
CA GLU A 89 -10.74 -6.74 -6.20
C GLU A 89 -10.58 -6.43 -7.69
N GLU A 90 -9.74 -5.45 -8.04
CA GLU A 90 -9.40 -5.12 -9.42
C GLU A 90 -8.67 -6.29 -10.12
N PHE A 91 -7.79 -6.99 -9.40
CA PHE A 91 -7.15 -8.21 -9.90
C PHE A 91 -8.17 -9.33 -10.15
N LEU A 92 -9.18 -9.48 -9.28
CA LEU A 92 -10.27 -10.43 -9.49
C LEU A 92 -11.07 -10.10 -10.75
N TRP A 93 -11.42 -8.82 -10.97
CA TRP A 93 -12.11 -8.38 -12.20
C TRP A 93 -11.27 -8.68 -13.45
N ALA A 94 -9.98 -8.37 -13.41
CA ALA A 94 -9.06 -8.68 -14.50
C ALA A 94 -8.96 -10.20 -14.82
N ASN A 95 -9.19 -11.04 -13.82
CA ASN A 95 -9.28 -12.51 -13.97
C ASN A 95 -10.70 -13.03 -14.26
N GLY A 96 -11.64 -12.15 -14.60
CA GLY A 96 -13.01 -12.51 -15.01
C GLY A 96 -13.95 -12.86 -13.85
N ILE A 97 -13.60 -12.55 -12.61
CA ILE A 97 -14.51 -12.64 -11.46
C ILE A 97 -15.50 -11.48 -11.53
N THR A 98 -16.78 -11.81 -11.50
CA THR A 98 -17.85 -10.83 -11.66
C THR A 98 -18.21 -10.16 -10.32
N PRO A 99 -18.82 -8.95 -10.35
CA PRO A 99 -19.28 -8.26 -9.14
C PRO A 99 -20.20 -9.10 -8.25
N GLU A 100 -21.03 -9.98 -8.84
CA GLU A 100 -21.95 -10.85 -8.10
C GLU A 100 -21.22 -11.81 -7.14
N ILE A 101 -20.01 -12.26 -7.53
CA ILE A 101 -19.18 -13.09 -6.63
C ILE A 101 -18.64 -12.26 -5.48
N ILE A 102 -18.25 -11.00 -5.74
CA ILE A 102 -17.80 -10.08 -4.68
C ILE A 102 -18.94 -9.79 -3.71
N ASP A 103 -20.13 -9.49 -4.21
CA ASP A 103 -21.34 -9.29 -3.39
C ASP A 103 -21.66 -10.55 -2.57
N PHE A 104 -21.51 -11.73 -3.15
CA PHE A 104 -21.71 -13.00 -2.43
C PHE A 104 -20.69 -13.16 -1.28
N LEU A 105 -19.41 -12.80 -1.48
CA LEU A 105 -18.41 -12.81 -0.41
C LEU A 105 -18.75 -11.81 0.70
N HIS A 106 -19.24 -10.61 0.34
CA HIS A 106 -19.75 -9.63 1.31
C HIS A 106 -20.91 -10.21 2.15
N GLU A 107 -21.85 -10.91 1.52
CA GLU A 107 -22.95 -11.56 2.24
C GLU A 107 -22.47 -12.69 3.17
N CYS A 108 -21.47 -13.48 2.77
CA CYS A 108 -20.86 -14.49 3.64
C CYS A 108 -20.20 -13.82 4.87
N LEU A 109 -19.46 -12.71 4.66
CA LEU A 109 -18.85 -11.93 5.73
C LEU A 109 -19.91 -11.33 6.68
N LYS A 110 -20.96 -10.74 6.13
CA LYS A 110 -22.04 -10.10 6.89
C LYS A 110 -22.83 -11.09 7.74
N LYS A 111 -23.09 -12.27 7.19
CA LYS A 111 -23.81 -13.36 7.88
C LYS A 111 -22.91 -14.25 8.72
N GLU A 112 -21.59 -14.06 8.61
CA GLU A 112 -20.56 -14.87 9.28
C GLU A 112 -20.70 -16.38 8.97
N VAL A 113 -21.02 -16.69 7.71
CA VAL A 113 -21.19 -18.07 7.23
C VAL A 113 -20.05 -18.48 6.31
N PRO A 114 -19.64 -19.77 6.33
CA PRO A 114 -18.59 -20.25 5.46
C PRO A 114 -18.90 -20.05 3.97
N VAL A 115 -17.87 -19.62 3.22
CA VAL A 115 -17.90 -19.62 1.75
C VAL A 115 -17.90 -21.07 1.25
N PRO A 116 -18.75 -21.45 0.27
CA PRO A 116 -18.75 -22.79 -0.32
C PRO A 116 -17.36 -23.19 -0.81
N GLU A 117 -16.98 -24.44 -0.59
CA GLU A 117 -15.62 -24.95 -0.77
C GLU A 117 -15.02 -24.64 -2.15
N ALA A 118 -15.80 -24.83 -3.22
CA ALA A 118 -15.33 -24.56 -4.58
C ALA A 118 -14.95 -23.08 -4.80
N ILE A 119 -15.77 -22.14 -4.29
CA ILE A 119 -15.50 -20.71 -4.37
C ILE A 119 -14.32 -20.37 -3.45
N HIS A 120 -14.31 -20.89 -2.23
CA HIS A 120 -13.24 -20.66 -1.27
C HIS A 120 -11.87 -21.06 -1.83
N ASN A 121 -11.77 -22.26 -2.42
CA ASN A 121 -10.53 -22.73 -3.01
C ASN A 121 -10.10 -21.85 -4.20
N ARG A 122 -11.03 -21.49 -5.09
CA ARG A 122 -10.73 -20.61 -6.22
C ARG A 122 -10.24 -19.23 -5.78
N MET A 123 -10.87 -18.63 -4.77
CA MET A 123 -10.45 -17.33 -4.22
C MET A 123 -9.07 -17.41 -3.54
N ASN A 124 -8.77 -18.49 -2.84
CA ASN A 124 -7.44 -18.73 -2.28
C ASN A 124 -6.37 -18.83 -3.37
N ASP A 125 -6.63 -19.58 -4.45
CA ASP A 125 -5.70 -19.70 -5.57
C ASP A 125 -5.43 -18.35 -6.23
N LEU A 126 -6.48 -17.56 -6.50
CA LEU A 126 -6.36 -16.22 -7.05
C LEU A 126 -5.61 -15.28 -6.11
N PHE A 127 -5.80 -15.41 -4.80
CA PHE A 127 -5.08 -14.60 -3.82
C PHE A 127 -3.59 -14.94 -3.76
N LEU A 128 -3.21 -16.21 -3.85
CA LEU A 128 -1.81 -16.62 -3.96
C LEU A 128 -1.18 -16.11 -5.26
N GLN A 129 -1.92 -16.14 -6.37
CA GLN A 129 -1.47 -15.54 -7.62
C GLN A 129 -1.27 -14.03 -7.47
N TYR A 130 -2.22 -13.31 -6.84
CA TYR A 130 -2.10 -11.88 -6.57
C TYR A 130 -0.89 -11.55 -5.70
N ILE A 131 -0.60 -12.32 -4.66
CA ILE A 131 0.61 -12.14 -3.84
C ILE A 131 1.87 -12.19 -4.70
N VAL A 132 1.93 -13.09 -5.69
CA VAL A 132 3.10 -13.26 -6.56
C VAL A 132 3.16 -12.22 -7.69
N VAL A 133 2.02 -11.92 -8.31
CA VAL A 133 1.93 -10.99 -9.44
C VAL A 133 1.95 -9.53 -8.97
N GLY A 134 1.36 -9.25 -7.81
CA GLY A 134 1.14 -7.88 -7.33
C GLY A 134 0.04 -7.18 -8.10
N GLY A 135 -0.01 -5.86 -7.92
CA GLY A 135 -0.98 -4.97 -8.56
C GLY A 135 -0.39 -4.05 -9.62
N MET A 136 0.90 -4.17 -9.97
CA MET A 136 1.48 -3.32 -11.02
C MET A 136 0.83 -3.65 -12.37
N PRO A 137 0.24 -2.68 -13.08
CA PRO A 137 -0.57 -2.94 -14.29
C PRO A 137 0.16 -3.75 -15.36
N GLU A 138 1.44 -3.48 -15.60
CA GLU A 138 2.24 -4.21 -16.57
C GLU A 138 2.46 -5.67 -16.14
N ALA A 139 2.73 -5.92 -14.85
CA ALA A 139 2.88 -7.26 -14.31
C ALA A 139 1.58 -8.06 -14.41
N VAL A 140 0.44 -7.44 -14.06
CA VAL A 140 -0.90 -8.05 -14.18
C VAL A 140 -1.22 -8.33 -15.65
N GLY A 141 -1.00 -7.38 -16.56
CA GLY A 141 -1.22 -7.54 -18.00
C GLY A 141 -0.39 -8.69 -18.58
N THR A 142 0.90 -8.79 -18.20
CA THR A 142 1.79 -9.89 -18.61
C THR A 142 1.30 -11.24 -18.10
N PHE A 143 0.85 -11.30 -16.84
CA PHE A 143 0.30 -12.53 -16.27
C PHE A 143 -0.97 -13.00 -16.99
N LEU A 144 -1.90 -12.09 -17.28
CA LEU A 144 -3.17 -12.42 -17.95
C LEU A 144 -2.96 -12.92 -19.38
N GLN A 145 -1.93 -12.43 -20.07
CA GLN A 145 -1.63 -12.85 -21.44
C GLN A 145 -0.98 -14.24 -21.52
N ASN A 146 -0.03 -14.52 -20.62
CA ASN A 146 0.87 -15.65 -20.77
C ASN A 146 0.79 -16.67 -19.65
N HIS A 147 0.26 -16.31 -18.49
CA HIS A 147 0.33 -17.06 -17.23
C HIS A 147 1.76 -17.53 -16.86
N ASP A 148 2.77 -16.80 -17.33
CA ASP A 148 4.19 -17.09 -17.12
C ASP A 148 4.76 -16.21 -16.00
N ILE A 149 4.96 -16.83 -14.84
CA ILE A 149 5.54 -16.15 -13.67
C ILE A 149 6.98 -15.68 -13.90
N GLY A 150 7.72 -16.34 -14.79
CA GLY A 150 9.09 -15.93 -15.13
C GLY A 150 9.11 -14.57 -15.84
N GLN A 151 8.18 -14.34 -16.78
CA GLN A 151 8.03 -13.06 -17.46
C GLN A 151 7.51 -11.98 -16.50
N VAL A 152 6.54 -12.30 -15.64
CA VAL A 152 6.06 -11.38 -14.59
C VAL A 152 7.20 -10.94 -13.68
N LEU A 153 8.04 -11.88 -13.22
CA LEU A 153 9.20 -11.57 -12.39
C LEU A 153 10.20 -10.65 -13.09
N GLN A 154 10.41 -10.82 -14.41
CA GLN A 154 11.26 -9.91 -15.16
C GLN A 154 10.70 -8.49 -15.21
N VAL A 155 9.40 -8.32 -15.45
CA VAL A 155 8.71 -7.03 -15.41
C VAL A 155 8.86 -6.39 -14.03
N GLN A 156 8.58 -7.13 -12.96
CA GLN A 156 8.71 -6.63 -11.59
C GLN A 156 10.12 -6.16 -11.25
N ARG A 157 11.14 -6.89 -11.68
CA ARG A 157 12.56 -6.50 -11.48
C ARG A 157 12.91 -5.23 -12.23
N ASN A 158 12.44 -5.08 -13.46
CA ASN A 158 12.62 -3.85 -14.22
C ASN A 158 11.98 -2.66 -13.49
N ILE A 159 10.73 -2.80 -13.00
CA ILE A 159 10.06 -1.76 -12.22
C ILE A 159 10.83 -1.42 -10.94
N VAL A 160 11.36 -2.43 -10.21
CA VAL A 160 12.19 -2.19 -9.02
C VAL A 160 13.45 -1.42 -9.36
N ASP A 161 14.10 -1.70 -10.50
CA ASP A 161 15.28 -0.97 -10.94
C ASP A 161 14.93 0.46 -11.37
N GLU A 162 13.83 0.65 -12.09
CA GLU A 162 13.29 1.98 -12.44
C GLU A 162 12.95 2.80 -11.18
N TYR A 163 12.36 2.18 -10.15
CA TYR A 163 12.11 2.86 -8.88
C TYR A 163 13.40 3.32 -8.20
N LYS A 164 14.49 2.53 -8.24
CA LYS A 164 15.79 2.95 -7.70
C LYS A 164 16.35 4.17 -8.42
N ASP A 165 16.09 4.29 -9.70
CA ASP A 165 16.55 5.43 -10.50
C ASP A 165 15.65 6.65 -10.34
N ASP A 166 14.32 6.47 -10.31
CA ASP A 166 13.37 7.56 -10.13
C ASP A 166 13.42 8.17 -8.71
N MET A 167 13.53 7.33 -7.67
CA MET A 167 13.67 7.79 -6.29
C MET A 167 14.81 8.78 -6.11
N VAL A 168 15.90 8.63 -6.86
CA VAL A 168 17.06 9.50 -6.74
C VAL A 168 17.02 10.69 -7.69
N LYS A 169 16.10 10.71 -8.68
CA LYS A 169 15.95 11.79 -9.67
C LYS A 169 15.70 13.14 -8.99
N TYR A 170 14.86 13.16 -7.97
CA TYR A 170 14.43 14.36 -7.26
C TYR A 170 15.23 14.64 -5.97
N ALA A 171 16.11 13.73 -5.56
CA ALA A 171 16.90 13.85 -4.34
C ALA A 171 18.19 14.65 -4.55
N ASP A 172 18.67 15.30 -3.48
CA ASP A 172 20.01 15.89 -3.46
C ASP A 172 21.08 14.78 -3.51
N ASP A 173 22.25 15.09 -4.08
CA ASP A 173 23.32 14.09 -4.31
C ASP A 173 23.79 13.42 -3.00
N ALA A 174 23.73 14.10 -1.87
CA ALA A 174 24.09 13.57 -0.55
C ALA A 174 23.08 12.55 -0.01
N ASP A 175 21.81 12.60 -0.44
CA ASP A 175 20.73 11.76 0.05
C ASP A 175 20.44 10.56 -0.85
N LYS A 176 20.82 10.63 -2.14
CA LYS A 176 20.64 9.53 -3.11
C LYS A 176 21.15 8.17 -2.61
N PRO A 177 22.39 8.04 -2.09
CA PRO A 177 22.87 6.76 -1.57
C PRO A 177 22.05 6.26 -0.40
N LYS A 178 21.63 7.15 0.52
CA LYS A 178 20.87 6.78 1.71
C LYS A 178 19.46 6.28 1.38
N ILE A 179 18.79 6.93 0.41
CA ILE A 179 17.48 6.50 -0.08
C ILE A 179 17.58 5.10 -0.65
N ARG A 180 18.59 4.84 -1.49
CA ARG A 180 18.83 3.53 -2.10
C ARG A 180 19.15 2.46 -1.04
N GLU A 181 20.04 2.77 -0.08
CA GLU A 181 20.37 1.87 1.04
C GLU A 181 19.13 1.53 1.89
N CYS A 182 18.26 2.51 2.18
CA CYS A 182 16.99 2.29 2.88
C CYS A 182 16.12 1.31 2.11
N PHE A 183 15.87 1.58 0.83
CA PHE A 183 15.01 0.76 -0.02
C PHE A 183 15.52 -0.68 -0.11
N GLU A 184 16.80 -0.87 -0.39
CA GLU A 184 17.42 -2.19 -0.50
C GLU A 184 17.44 -2.97 0.84
N SER A 185 17.28 -2.27 1.97
CA SER A 185 17.22 -2.92 3.27
C SER A 185 15.86 -3.55 3.60
N ILE A 186 14.77 -3.15 2.92
CA ILE A 186 13.39 -3.55 3.25
C ILE A 186 13.21 -5.07 3.31
N PRO A 187 13.66 -5.89 2.35
CA PRO A 187 13.52 -7.34 2.44
C PRO A 187 14.17 -7.92 3.70
N ARG A 188 15.35 -7.39 4.07
CA ARG A 188 16.07 -7.81 5.28
C ARG A 188 15.39 -7.37 6.57
N GLN A 189 14.68 -6.23 6.56
CA GLN A 189 13.86 -5.77 7.71
C GLN A 189 12.70 -6.73 7.94
N LEU A 190 11.97 -7.08 6.88
CA LEU A 190 10.79 -7.94 6.93
C LEU A 190 11.14 -9.42 7.23
N ALA A 191 12.31 -9.89 6.84
CA ALA A 191 12.77 -11.27 7.10
C ALA A 191 13.09 -11.54 8.57
N LYS A 192 13.21 -10.51 9.42
CA LYS A 192 13.52 -10.68 10.84
C LYS A 192 12.32 -11.16 11.65
N GLU A 193 12.58 -11.84 12.74
CA GLU A 193 11.56 -12.24 13.71
C GLU A 193 10.90 -10.99 14.35
N ASN A 194 11.73 -10.06 14.83
CA ASN A 194 11.26 -8.72 15.22
C ASN A 194 11.30 -7.81 14.00
N LYS A 195 10.13 -7.52 13.44
CA LYS A 195 9.95 -6.71 12.22
C LYS A 195 10.01 -5.20 12.46
N LYS A 196 10.23 -4.75 13.69
CA LYS A 196 10.50 -3.34 14.01
C LYS A 196 11.66 -2.86 13.14
N PHE A 197 11.48 -1.72 12.46
CA PHE A 197 12.51 -1.15 11.60
C PHE A 197 13.77 -0.81 12.40
N GLN A 198 14.91 -1.28 11.93
CA GLN A 198 16.20 -1.09 12.58
C GLN A 198 17.19 -0.45 11.64
N TYR A 199 17.57 0.79 11.90
CA TYR A 199 18.56 1.51 11.10
C TYR A 199 19.91 0.76 10.99
N ALA A 200 20.31 0.04 12.02
CA ALA A 200 21.51 -0.82 12.00
C ALA A 200 21.45 -1.95 10.95
N THR A 201 20.27 -2.30 10.44
CA THR A 201 20.10 -3.27 9.33
C THR A 201 20.46 -2.68 7.98
N ILE A 202 20.31 -1.37 7.82
CA ILE A 202 20.75 -0.65 6.63
C ILE A 202 22.27 -0.77 6.54
N ARG A 203 22.96 -0.28 7.57
CA ARG A 203 24.42 -0.26 7.69
C ARG A 203 24.80 -0.28 9.19
N LYS A 204 25.90 -0.97 9.52
CA LYS A 204 26.44 -0.97 10.89
C LYS A 204 26.70 0.47 11.36
N GLY A 205 26.09 0.84 12.49
CA GLY A 205 26.22 2.18 13.08
C GLY A 205 25.28 3.24 12.49
N ALA A 206 24.40 2.90 11.56
CA ALA A 206 23.38 3.84 11.04
C ALA A 206 22.43 4.29 12.16
N ARG A 207 22.06 5.58 12.14
CA ARG A 207 21.18 6.22 13.14
C ARG A 207 19.93 6.77 12.46
N SER A 208 18.85 6.92 13.22
CA SER A 208 17.59 7.50 12.75
C SER A 208 17.79 8.89 12.16
N SER A 209 18.58 9.75 12.81
CA SER A 209 18.87 11.10 12.34
C SER A 209 19.50 11.18 10.93
N GLU A 210 20.11 10.08 10.45
CA GLU A 210 20.76 10.03 9.14
C GLU A 210 19.81 9.56 8.02
N TYR A 211 18.81 8.73 8.37
CA TYR A 211 18.02 7.96 7.39
C TYR A 211 16.51 8.24 7.47
N LEU A 212 16.01 8.93 8.52
CA LEU A 212 14.57 9.19 8.66
C LEU A 212 14.02 9.96 7.46
N GLY A 213 14.73 10.98 6.97
CA GLY A 213 14.34 11.72 5.78
C GLY A 213 14.34 10.88 4.51
N SER A 214 15.29 9.93 4.38
CA SER A 214 15.34 9.01 3.25
C SER A 214 14.16 8.01 3.28
N LEU A 215 13.80 7.54 4.47
CA LEU A 215 12.64 6.65 4.63
C LEU A 215 11.32 7.38 4.34
N GLN A 216 11.18 8.62 4.84
CA GLN A 216 10.03 9.48 4.52
C GLN A 216 9.92 9.70 3.00
N TRP A 217 11.03 9.91 2.32
CA TRP A 217 11.07 10.07 0.88
C TRP A 217 10.49 8.85 0.13
N ILE A 218 10.87 7.64 0.53
CA ILE A 218 10.39 6.40 -0.08
C ILE A 218 8.88 6.21 0.20
N GLU A 219 8.40 6.62 1.37
CA GLU A 219 6.98 6.60 1.71
C GLU A 219 6.20 7.63 0.90
N ASP A 220 6.70 8.86 0.77
CA ASP A 220 6.07 9.92 -0.05
C ASP A 220 6.07 9.56 -1.54
N ALA A 221 7.00 8.70 -1.98
CA ALA A 221 6.99 8.10 -3.31
C ALA A 221 5.89 7.02 -3.49
N GLY A 222 5.17 6.67 -2.43
CA GLY A 222 4.13 5.64 -2.47
C GLY A 222 4.65 4.21 -2.56
N ILE A 223 5.92 3.96 -2.27
CA ILE A 223 6.57 2.65 -2.41
C ILE A 223 6.40 1.80 -1.17
N ILE A 224 6.40 2.44 0.00
CA ILE A 224 6.25 1.78 1.29
C ILE A 224 5.13 2.43 2.11
N SER A 225 4.71 1.72 3.15
CA SER A 225 3.89 2.24 4.25
C SER A 225 4.53 1.91 5.59
N ARG A 226 4.52 2.87 6.52
CA ARG A 226 4.92 2.63 7.91
C ARG A 226 3.71 2.16 8.70
N CYS A 227 3.95 1.19 9.59
CA CYS A 227 2.99 0.69 10.55
C CYS A 227 3.51 1.00 11.94
N TYR A 228 2.86 1.90 12.66
CA TYR A 228 3.35 2.43 13.93
C TYR A 228 2.94 1.57 15.11
N ASN A 229 3.85 1.44 16.09
CA ASN A 229 3.50 0.83 17.37
C ASN A 229 2.56 1.73 18.16
N LEU A 230 1.63 1.13 18.89
CA LEU A 230 0.76 1.85 19.81
C LEU A 230 1.21 1.68 21.25
N THR A 231 1.26 2.77 22.00
CA THR A 231 1.49 2.74 23.45
C THR A 231 0.29 2.18 24.20
N GLN A 232 -0.92 2.46 23.69
CA GLN A 232 -2.21 2.05 24.27
C GLN A 232 -3.18 1.62 23.16
N THR A 233 -4.11 0.74 23.53
CA THR A 233 -5.14 0.23 22.61
C THR A 233 -6.44 1.05 22.76
N GLU A 234 -6.34 2.38 22.64
CA GLU A 234 -7.44 3.33 22.80
C GLU A 234 -7.62 4.22 21.57
N LEU A 235 -8.81 4.78 21.40
CA LEU A 235 -9.09 5.76 20.34
C LEU A 235 -8.79 7.18 20.84
N PRO A 236 -8.29 8.08 19.97
CA PRO A 236 -7.90 7.83 18.58
C PRO A 236 -6.59 7.04 18.50
N LEU A 237 -6.46 6.11 17.53
CA LEU A 237 -5.26 5.28 17.39
C LEU A 237 -4.02 6.13 17.13
N ASP A 238 -4.12 7.12 16.25
CA ASP A 238 -3.04 8.02 15.89
C ASP A 238 -2.44 8.75 17.13
N GLY A 239 -3.29 9.17 18.05
CA GLY A 239 -2.86 9.83 19.29
C GLY A 239 -2.06 8.94 20.24
N ASN A 240 -2.02 7.63 20.00
CA ASN A 240 -1.26 6.65 20.79
C ASN A 240 -0.09 6.06 20.00
N ALA A 241 0.19 6.53 18.79
CA ALA A 241 1.27 6.06 17.95
C ALA A 241 2.64 6.51 18.46
N GLU A 242 3.63 5.65 18.38
CA GLU A 242 5.03 5.96 18.68
C GLU A 242 5.77 6.27 17.39
N ASP A 243 6.13 7.54 17.14
CA ASP A 243 6.75 8.01 15.89
C ASP A 243 8.05 7.29 15.52
N ASP A 244 8.82 6.88 16.53
CA ASP A 244 10.13 6.23 16.36
C ASP A 244 10.07 4.71 16.33
N VAL A 245 8.88 4.11 16.51
CA VAL A 245 8.70 2.66 16.65
C VAL A 245 7.71 2.15 15.63
N PHE A 246 8.21 1.69 14.49
CA PHE A 246 7.37 1.26 13.38
C PHE A 246 7.96 0.04 12.65
N LYS A 247 7.09 -0.65 11.92
CA LYS A 247 7.41 -1.62 10.88
C LYS A 247 7.28 -0.94 9.50
N VAL A 248 7.92 -1.50 8.48
CA VAL A 248 7.83 -0.99 7.11
C VAL A 248 7.35 -2.11 6.20
N TYR A 249 6.35 -1.83 5.37
CA TYR A 249 5.80 -2.75 4.39
C TYR A 249 5.87 -2.16 2.98
N MET A 250 6.09 -3.01 1.97
CA MET A 250 6.00 -2.63 0.56
C MET A 250 4.53 -2.48 0.14
N ARG A 251 4.23 -1.45 -0.65
CA ARG A 251 2.87 -1.19 -1.17
C ARG A 251 2.52 -1.99 -2.43
N ASP A 252 3.34 -2.97 -2.76
CA ASP A 252 3.05 -4.00 -3.77
C ASP A 252 3.75 -5.30 -3.39
N SER A 253 2.96 -6.37 -3.24
CA SER A 253 3.48 -7.67 -2.83
C SER A 253 4.34 -8.33 -3.90
N GLY A 254 4.01 -8.15 -5.18
CA GLY A 254 4.78 -8.70 -6.29
C GLY A 254 6.17 -8.08 -6.38
N LEU A 255 6.26 -6.75 -6.26
CA LEU A 255 7.54 -6.06 -6.18
C LEU A 255 8.36 -6.53 -4.97
N PHE A 256 7.71 -6.68 -3.80
CA PHE A 256 8.39 -7.21 -2.62
C PHE A 256 8.97 -8.61 -2.88
N LEU A 257 8.18 -9.53 -3.43
CA LEU A 257 8.63 -10.88 -3.73
C LEU A 257 9.76 -10.90 -4.78
N SER A 258 9.75 -9.97 -5.74
CA SER A 258 10.81 -9.87 -6.76
C SER A 258 12.18 -9.49 -6.19
N MET A 259 12.19 -8.87 -5.00
CA MET A 259 13.41 -8.49 -4.27
C MET A 259 13.95 -9.62 -3.36
N LEU A 260 13.21 -10.72 -3.21
CA LEU A 260 13.62 -11.89 -2.44
C LEU A 260 14.43 -12.89 -3.28
N GLU A 261 14.81 -14.01 -2.66
CA GLU A 261 15.60 -15.06 -3.33
C GLU A 261 14.82 -15.70 -4.50
N GLN A 262 15.57 -16.17 -5.47
CA GLN A 262 15.00 -16.92 -6.59
C GLN A 262 14.29 -18.19 -6.09
N GLY A 263 13.06 -18.41 -6.56
CA GLY A 263 12.23 -19.55 -6.16
C GLY A 263 11.12 -19.17 -5.18
N THR A 264 11.19 -18.00 -4.51
CA THR A 264 10.17 -17.55 -3.56
C THR A 264 8.76 -17.56 -4.16
N GLN A 265 8.61 -17.18 -5.44
CA GLN A 265 7.33 -17.17 -6.14
C GLN A 265 6.73 -18.57 -6.24
N SER A 266 7.56 -19.56 -6.56
CA SER A 266 7.15 -20.97 -6.62
C SER A 266 6.73 -21.49 -5.24
N ASP A 267 7.48 -21.14 -4.20
CA ASP A 267 7.15 -21.52 -2.83
C ASP A 267 5.80 -20.96 -2.39
N VAL A 268 5.52 -19.69 -2.72
CA VAL A 268 4.23 -19.05 -2.43
C VAL A 268 3.09 -19.76 -3.13
N LEU A 269 3.21 -20.02 -4.44
CA LEU A 269 2.16 -20.67 -5.24
C LEU A 269 1.89 -22.13 -4.80
N GLN A 270 2.93 -22.84 -4.38
CA GLN A 270 2.81 -24.19 -3.83
C GLN A 270 2.34 -24.22 -2.35
N GLY A 271 2.26 -23.04 -1.72
CA GLY A 271 1.91 -22.91 -0.33
C GLY A 271 2.99 -23.35 0.66
N ASN A 272 4.24 -23.45 0.20
CA ASN A 272 5.41 -23.80 1.00
C ASN A 272 6.04 -22.53 1.63
N LEU A 273 5.42 -22.02 2.68
CA LEU A 273 5.74 -20.70 3.24
C LEU A 273 6.45 -20.73 4.59
N LEU A 274 6.90 -21.91 5.03
CA LEU A 274 7.49 -22.08 6.36
C LEU A 274 8.78 -21.27 6.60
N GLY A 275 9.50 -20.95 5.51
CA GLY A 275 10.76 -20.18 5.57
C GLY A 275 10.59 -18.68 5.80
N TYR A 276 9.43 -18.10 5.49
CA TYR A 276 9.25 -16.64 5.40
C TYR A 276 8.64 -16.00 6.66
N LYS A 277 8.52 -16.75 7.77
CA LYS A 277 8.08 -16.27 9.09
C LYS A 277 6.84 -15.36 9.09
N GLY A 278 5.92 -15.59 8.16
CA GLY A 278 4.70 -14.80 8.03
C GLY A 278 4.87 -13.41 7.39
N SER A 279 6.10 -12.99 7.07
CA SER A 279 6.36 -11.64 6.54
C SER A 279 5.63 -11.33 5.23
N ILE A 280 5.52 -12.31 4.34
CA ILE A 280 4.80 -12.15 3.07
C ILE A 280 3.31 -11.87 3.31
N PHE A 281 2.68 -12.62 4.23
CA PHE A 281 1.26 -12.44 4.53
C PHE A 281 0.98 -11.16 5.30
N GLU A 282 1.86 -10.77 6.23
CA GLU A 282 1.71 -9.47 6.87
C GLU A 282 1.90 -8.33 5.87
N ASN A 283 2.86 -8.45 4.94
CA ASN A 283 3.06 -7.43 3.91
C ASN A 283 1.84 -7.28 3.01
N ILE A 284 1.26 -8.39 2.51
CA ILE A 284 0.07 -8.29 1.65
C ILE A 284 -1.14 -7.72 2.40
N ILE A 285 -1.33 -8.04 3.69
CA ILE A 285 -2.42 -7.46 4.47
C ILE A 285 -2.17 -5.98 4.76
N ALA A 286 -0.92 -5.58 5.02
CA ALA A 286 -0.55 -4.17 5.13
C ALA A 286 -0.82 -3.41 3.83
N ASP A 287 -0.46 -3.99 2.66
CA ASP A 287 -0.74 -3.44 1.35
C ASP A 287 -2.25 -3.26 1.10
N VAL A 288 -3.03 -4.31 1.36
CA VAL A 288 -4.51 -4.25 1.26
C VAL A 288 -5.08 -3.12 2.13
N PHE A 289 -4.67 -3.02 3.39
CA PHE A 289 -5.18 -1.97 4.27
C PHE A 289 -4.73 -0.57 3.85
N SER A 290 -3.50 -0.41 3.36
CA SER A 290 -3.00 0.87 2.83
C SER A 290 -3.80 1.32 1.60
N LYS A 291 -4.11 0.41 0.66
CA LYS A 291 -4.94 0.69 -0.53
C LYS A 291 -6.38 1.08 -0.17
N MET A 292 -6.88 0.62 0.98
CA MET A 292 -8.16 1.05 1.54
C MET A 292 -8.09 2.43 2.23
N GLY A 293 -6.95 3.12 2.18
CA GLY A 293 -6.74 4.43 2.81
C GLY A 293 -6.63 4.36 4.34
N ARG A 294 -6.23 3.23 4.90
CA ARG A 294 -6.04 3.09 6.34
C ARG A 294 -4.61 3.40 6.74
N ASP A 295 -4.46 4.15 7.83
CA ASP A 295 -3.22 4.20 8.58
C ASP A 295 -2.98 2.85 9.26
N LEU A 296 -1.72 2.43 9.30
CA LEU A 296 -1.34 1.13 9.82
C LEU A 296 -0.80 1.24 11.24
N TYR A 297 -1.35 0.45 12.13
CA TYR A 297 -0.91 0.36 13.52
C TYR A 297 -0.75 -1.09 13.94
N TYR A 298 0.24 -1.36 14.81
CA TYR A 298 0.42 -2.64 15.49
C TYR A 298 0.57 -2.41 17.00
N TYR A 299 0.54 -3.48 17.78
CA TYR A 299 0.73 -3.36 19.19
C TYR A 299 1.80 -4.35 19.67
N HIS A 300 2.84 -3.82 20.29
CA HIS A 300 3.90 -4.62 20.86
C HIS A 300 4.31 -4.04 22.21
N LYS A 301 4.44 -4.91 23.21
CA LYS A 301 5.00 -4.60 24.54
C LYS A 301 6.26 -5.42 24.80
N GLU A 302 7.17 -4.88 25.59
CA GLU A 302 8.38 -5.58 26.05
C GLU A 302 8.06 -6.88 26.81
N SER A 303 6.85 -6.99 27.39
CA SER A 303 6.34 -8.22 28.03
C SER A 303 6.08 -9.37 27.04
N GLY A 304 6.29 -9.18 25.74
CA GLY A 304 6.11 -10.17 24.70
C GLY A 304 4.68 -10.25 24.12
N LEU A 305 3.79 -9.30 24.46
CA LEU A 305 2.51 -9.16 23.76
C LEU A 305 2.76 -8.54 22.39
N GLU A 306 2.32 -9.19 21.33
CA GLU A 306 2.37 -8.66 19.97
C GLU A 306 1.09 -9.00 19.22
N VAL A 307 0.53 -8.00 18.50
CA VAL A 307 -0.61 -8.12 17.59
C VAL A 307 -0.20 -7.48 16.27
N ASP A 308 -0.45 -8.17 15.17
CA ASP A 308 0.07 -7.80 13.86
C ASP A 308 -0.48 -6.45 13.38
N PHE A 309 -1.82 -6.20 13.53
CA PHE A 309 -2.43 -4.91 13.25
C PHE A 309 -3.55 -4.57 14.23
N LEU A 310 -3.76 -3.27 14.43
CA LEU A 310 -4.95 -2.72 15.08
C LEU A 310 -5.63 -1.74 14.12
N MET A 311 -6.95 -1.81 14.06
CA MET A 311 -7.74 -0.88 13.26
C MET A 311 -9.06 -0.54 13.93
N ARG A 312 -9.64 0.58 13.54
CA ARG A 312 -11.04 0.86 13.84
C ARG A 312 -11.92 0.14 12.83
N TYR A 313 -12.74 -0.80 13.28
CA TYR A 313 -13.67 -1.55 12.44
C TYR A 313 -15.04 -1.57 13.11
N LYS A 314 -16.10 -1.25 12.36
CA LYS A 314 -17.49 -1.10 12.90
C LYS A 314 -17.55 -0.23 14.17
N GLY A 315 -16.79 0.88 14.16
CA GLY A 315 -16.77 1.85 15.27
C GLY A 315 -15.93 1.46 16.47
N GLN A 316 -15.34 0.27 16.51
CA GLN A 316 -14.57 -0.28 17.65
C GLN A 316 -13.12 -0.57 17.26
N ILE A 317 -12.25 -0.57 18.27
CA ILE A 317 -10.88 -1.09 18.09
C ILE A 317 -10.97 -2.59 17.91
N THR A 318 -10.36 -3.07 16.83
CA THR A 318 -10.33 -4.48 16.49
C THR A 318 -8.87 -4.91 16.28
N LEU A 319 -8.48 -5.97 16.97
CA LEU A 319 -7.20 -6.61 16.78
C LEU A 319 -7.23 -7.44 15.49
N VAL A 320 -6.16 -7.41 14.72
CA VAL A 320 -6.04 -8.24 13.51
C VAL A 320 -4.76 -9.06 13.61
N GLU A 321 -4.93 -10.37 13.55
CA GLU A 321 -3.83 -11.34 13.52
C GLU A 321 -3.76 -12.01 12.15
N VAL A 322 -2.59 -12.04 11.58
CA VAL A 322 -2.31 -12.67 10.28
C VAL A 322 -1.54 -13.97 10.50
N LYS A 323 -2.05 -15.06 9.99
CA LYS A 323 -1.44 -16.39 10.16
C LYS A 323 -1.24 -17.08 8.82
N SER A 324 -0.02 -17.52 8.56
CA SER A 324 0.32 -18.34 7.38
C SER A 324 -0.23 -19.77 7.47
N THR A 325 -0.45 -20.26 8.70
CA THR A 325 -0.98 -21.59 9.01
C THR A 325 -2.01 -21.49 10.12
N THR A 326 -2.44 -22.62 10.69
CA THR A 326 -3.39 -22.71 11.83
C THR A 326 -2.80 -22.25 13.17
N GLY A 327 -2.06 -21.14 13.17
CA GLY A 327 -1.34 -20.61 14.35
C GLY A 327 -2.25 -20.16 15.50
N ASN A 328 -1.69 -20.15 16.71
CA ASN A 328 -2.37 -19.66 17.92
C ASN A 328 -2.25 -18.11 18.02
N ILE A 329 -3.26 -17.48 18.60
CA ILE A 329 -3.36 -16.02 18.83
C ILE A 329 -3.26 -15.72 20.34
N LYS A 330 -2.15 -16.12 21.00
CA LYS A 330 -2.00 -16.02 22.45
C LYS A 330 -2.12 -14.58 22.95
N SER A 331 -1.44 -13.64 22.30
CA SER A 331 -1.47 -12.21 22.64
C SER A 331 -2.88 -11.63 22.55
N THR A 332 -3.55 -11.87 21.42
CA THR A 332 -4.94 -11.45 21.20
C THR A 332 -5.88 -12.02 22.26
N LYS A 333 -5.78 -13.32 22.57
CA LYS A 333 -6.59 -13.93 23.64
C LYS A 333 -6.30 -13.31 25.00
N THR A 334 -5.04 -12.95 25.30
CA THR A 334 -4.67 -12.28 26.54
C THR A 334 -5.28 -10.88 26.62
N ILE A 335 -5.25 -10.12 25.54
CA ILE A 335 -5.83 -8.78 25.47
C ILE A 335 -7.35 -8.85 25.64
N LEU A 336 -8.05 -9.73 24.89
CA LEU A 336 -9.50 -9.91 24.97
C LEU A 336 -9.99 -10.37 26.36
N LYS A 337 -9.17 -11.12 27.11
CA LYS A 337 -9.49 -11.50 28.50
C LYS A 337 -9.37 -10.32 29.48
N ASN A 338 -8.53 -9.35 29.19
CA ASN A 338 -8.25 -8.21 30.07
C ASN A 338 -8.86 -6.90 29.54
N LYS A 339 -10.15 -6.94 29.18
CA LYS A 339 -10.90 -5.82 28.58
C LYS A 339 -10.83 -4.51 29.37
N ASN A 340 -10.79 -4.60 30.69
CA ASN A 340 -10.71 -3.42 31.56
C ASN A 340 -9.35 -2.70 31.46
N VAL A 341 -8.31 -3.38 30.92
CA VAL A 341 -6.97 -2.82 30.74
C VAL A 341 -6.73 -2.35 29.32
N TYR A 342 -7.26 -3.09 28.34
CA TYR A 342 -6.97 -2.84 26.93
C TYR A 342 -8.13 -2.20 26.16
N HIS A 343 -9.31 -2.15 26.74
CA HIS A 343 -10.54 -1.56 26.15
C HIS A 343 -10.90 -2.12 24.76
N VAL A 344 -10.52 -3.38 24.48
CA VAL A 344 -10.73 -4.08 23.20
C VAL A 344 -11.70 -5.23 23.39
N ASN A 345 -12.69 -5.32 22.49
CA ASN A 345 -13.75 -6.33 22.56
C ASN A 345 -13.86 -7.19 21.28
N SER A 346 -13.02 -6.95 20.29
CA SER A 346 -13.15 -7.57 18.98
C SER A 346 -11.80 -7.94 18.41
N ALA A 347 -11.73 -9.08 17.75
CA ALA A 347 -10.56 -9.51 16.99
C ALA A 347 -10.96 -10.16 15.67
N ILE A 348 -10.09 -10.03 14.67
CA ILE A 348 -10.15 -10.72 13.39
C ILE A 348 -8.90 -11.55 13.25
N LYS A 349 -9.07 -12.81 12.87
CA LYS A 349 -7.99 -13.72 12.57
C LYS A 349 -8.01 -14.03 11.07
N LEU A 350 -7.05 -13.51 10.35
CA LEU A 350 -6.85 -13.74 8.92
C LEU A 350 -5.90 -14.92 8.71
N GLY A 351 -6.25 -15.86 7.82
CA GLY A 351 -5.41 -17.02 7.56
C GLY A 351 -6.00 -17.97 6.54
N ARG A 352 -5.50 -19.20 6.52
CA ARG A 352 -6.03 -20.30 5.71
C ARG A 352 -7.24 -20.95 6.38
N TYR A 353 -8.24 -20.15 6.65
CA TYR A 353 -9.49 -20.54 7.28
C TYR A 353 -10.65 -20.17 6.35
N ASN A 354 -11.80 -20.74 6.59
CA ASN A 354 -13.05 -20.20 6.07
C ASN A 354 -13.66 -19.21 7.07
N VAL A 355 -14.72 -18.52 6.69
CA VAL A 355 -15.46 -17.62 7.56
C VAL A 355 -16.03 -18.39 8.75
N GLY A 356 -15.83 -17.85 9.94
CA GLY A 356 -16.35 -18.42 11.18
C GLY A 356 -16.12 -17.50 12.37
N ARG A 357 -16.70 -17.83 13.53
CA ARG A 357 -16.57 -17.05 14.75
C ARG A 357 -16.31 -17.95 15.95
N ASP A 358 -15.35 -17.56 16.78
CA ASP A 358 -15.08 -18.16 18.08
C ASP A 358 -15.09 -17.05 19.14
N GLY A 359 -16.21 -16.93 19.85
CA GLY A 359 -16.43 -15.84 20.80
C GLY A 359 -16.30 -14.46 20.15
N GLU A 360 -15.34 -13.67 20.59
CA GLU A 360 -15.09 -12.31 20.12
C GLU A 360 -14.16 -12.26 18.91
N THR A 361 -13.70 -13.41 18.43
CA THR A 361 -12.79 -13.52 17.30
C THR A 361 -13.54 -13.97 16.05
N LEU A 362 -13.58 -13.12 15.05
CA LEU A 362 -14.01 -13.43 13.68
C LEU A 362 -12.83 -14.05 12.93
N THR A 363 -13.01 -15.24 12.38
CA THR A 363 -12.00 -15.89 11.54
C THR A 363 -12.38 -15.70 10.08
N LEU A 364 -11.42 -15.24 9.27
CA LEU A 364 -11.63 -14.98 7.85
C LEU A 364 -10.49 -15.57 7.01
N PRO A 365 -10.76 -15.98 5.77
CA PRO A 365 -9.70 -16.26 4.81
C PRO A 365 -8.95 -14.96 4.46
N LEU A 366 -7.66 -15.08 4.17
CA LEU A 366 -6.80 -13.92 3.81
C LEU A 366 -7.38 -13.10 2.66
N TYR A 367 -7.92 -13.77 1.66
CA TYR A 367 -8.50 -13.11 0.49
C TYR A 367 -9.70 -12.21 0.80
N MET A 368 -10.32 -12.31 1.98
CA MET A 368 -11.43 -11.44 2.38
C MET A 368 -10.96 -10.16 3.11
N ALA A 369 -9.66 -9.94 3.25
CA ALA A 369 -9.15 -8.73 3.93
C ALA A 369 -9.63 -7.42 3.27
N PHE A 370 -9.76 -7.40 1.93
CA PHE A 370 -10.24 -6.23 1.18
C PHE A 370 -11.71 -5.89 1.45
N LEU A 371 -12.49 -6.81 2.01
CA LEU A 371 -13.88 -6.57 2.40
C LEU A 371 -14.02 -5.89 3.78
N LEU A 372 -12.91 -5.72 4.52
CA LEU A 372 -12.90 -5.09 5.84
C LEU A 372 -12.92 -3.56 5.72
N THR A 373 -13.88 -3.00 4.99
CA THR A 373 -14.05 -1.56 4.82
C THR A 373 -14.34 -0.83 6.14
N ALA A 374 -14.13 0.48 6.19
CA ALA A 374 -14.15 1.28 7.43
C ALA A 374 -15.57 1.55 8.00
N TYR A 375 -16.64 1.02 7.41
CA TYR A 375 -18.03 1.32 7.78
C TYR A 375 -18.60 0.37 8.84
#